data_02696415e5128ed6879b28fc88a03fc0
#
_entry.id   02696415e5128ed6879b28fc88a03fc0
#
_cell.length_a   1.000
_cell.length_b   1.000
_cell.length_c   1.000
_cell.angle_alpha   90.00
_cell.angle_beta   90.00
_cell.angle_gamma   90.00
#
_symmetry.space_group_name_H-M   'P 1'
#
loop_
_entity.id
_entity.type
_entity.pdbx_description
1 polymer ?
#
loop_
_entity_poly.entity_id
_entity_poly.type
_entity_poly.pdbx_seq_one_letter_code
_entity_poly.pdbx_strand_id
1 'polypeptide(L)'
;MNKITYLAGTAALSAMMAMFCGSEAHAQAKLQKQGTATQITVGGKPMLLLCGELSNSAATCEADIISVMRTCKERGLNTVLVPAQWDLIEPEEGKFDFSLPKTVIEQARKNDLKVIFLWFGAWKNSMSCYTPLWFKENTRKYPRAMTRRGKPLEIASAFSDNILQADKNAFSKLMKFISEADSSRNTVIMMQIENEIGMLEDARDYSDKAQKAFSSAVPEDLIKYIRSNGKKLHPHLLKMLTGSEKWTKDSHSAINNRLKKGATWAQVFGTDIYADEVFMAYYHAKYVEQLALEARRICDMPLYVNAALNSRGRKPGEYPSAGPLAHLVDLWHCAAPSIDILAPDIYDTGFKSWADQYKQPENPLFIPESRFCRNSGVRALYAFGEHDAIGFSPFDIDHGSADDHKSIKESYAMLEELSPLLLKYQGKGLTHGLLFDGNDRERVIVDGDITLTCRHNFTLPWDPRATDGSEWPEGGGIIIKLADMDYIIAGNGIVVEFATNSEKEQEEKKILGEDGFAQKGQNTDSQNGAQPKFKGMRAGIGYVDEVAINKDGTLKYLRRENGDQSHQGRHARISVGEYKILHVKLYKY
;
A
#
# COMPACT_ATOMS: atom_id res chain seq x y z
N MET A 1 -69.76 -42.94 -34.11
CA MET A 1 -68.55 -43.06 -34.91
C MET A 1 -67.99 -41.64 -35.07
N ASN A 2 -67.16 -41.19 -34.18
CA ASN A 2 -66.86 -39.79 -33.91
C ASN A 2 -65.48 -39.44 -34.53
N LYS A 3 -65.51 -38.41 -35.34
CA LYS A 3 -64.27 -37.76 -35.87
C LYS A 3 -63.77 -36.76 -34.81
N ILE A 4 -62.57 -36.86 -34.39
CA ILE A 4 -61.88 -35.88 -33.59
C ILE A 4 -61.03 -35.02 -34.52
N THR A 5 -61.35 -33.75 -34.53
CA THR A 5 -60.66 -32.71 -35.29
C THR A 5 -59.55 -32.09 -34.41
N TYR A 6 -58.30 -32.13 -34.85
CA TYR A 6 -57.20 -31.39 -34.19
C TYR A 6 -57.13 -29.96 -34.74
N LEU A 7 -57.31 -28.98 -33.88
CA LEU A 7 -56.95 -27.57 -34.16
C LEU A 7 -55.48 -27.36 -33.82
N ALA A 8 -54.70 -26.99 -34.83
CA ALA A 8 -53.37 -26.51 -34.64
C ALA A 8 -53.41 -25.00 -34.35
N GLY A 9 -53.04 -24.62 -33.16
CA GLY A 9 -52.82 -23.22 -32.77
C GLY A 9 -51.39 -22.80 -33.02
N THR A 10 -51.17 -21.97 -34.00
CA THR A 10 -49.90 -21.28 -34.26
C THR A 10 -49.77 -20.11 -33.29
N ALA A 11 -48.92 -20.26 -32.27
CA ALA A 11 -48.48 -19.15 -31.40
C ALA A 11 -47.30 -18.44 -32.10
N ALA A 12 -47.55 -17.23 -32.59
CA ALA A 12 -46.54 -16.33 -33.08
C ALA A 12 -45.77 -15.74 -31.87
N LEU A 13 -44.53 -16.16 -31.66
CA LEU A 13 -43.61 -15.55 -30.71
C LEU A 13 -43.05 -14.27 -31.35
N SER A 14 -43.61 -13.13 -31.01
CA SER A 14 -43.00 -11.83 -31.31
C SER A 14 -41.80 -11.61 -30.38
N ALA A 15 -40.60 -11.86 -30.89
CA ALA A 15 -39.36 -11.46 -30.25
C ALA A 15 -39.25 -9.93 -30.34
N MET A 16 -39.65 -9.20 -29.31
CA MET A 16 -39.24 -7.83 -29.08
C MET A 16 -37.74 -7.85 -28.71
N MET A 17 -36.90 -7.60 -29.71
CA MET A 17 -35.52 -7.16 -29.48
C MET A 17 -35.58 -5.76 -28.87
N ALA A 18 -35.62 -5.69 -27.54
CA ALA A 18 -35.28 -4.46 -26.85
C ALA A 18 -33.82 -4.16 -27.13
N MET A 19 -33.54 -3.25 -28.08
CA MET A 19 -32.27 -2.57 -28.18
C MET A 19 -32.09 -1.78 -26.88
N PHE A 20 -31.46 -2.40 -25.89
CA PHE A 20 -30.78 -1.65 -24.84
C PHE A 20 -29.64 -0.91 -25.52
N CYS A 21 -29.88 0.34 -25.97
CA CYS A 21 -28.84 1.35 -25.99
C CYS A 21 -28.44 1.55 -24.52
N GLY A 22 -27.62 0.63 -24.00
CA GLY A 22 -26.89 0.86 -22.79
C GLY A 22 -25.93 2.01 -23.11
N SER A 23 -26.24 3.22 -22.65
CA SER A 23 -25.19 4.16 -22.34
C SER A 23 -24.22 3.35 -21.47
N GLU A 24 -23.03 3.09 -21.96
CA GLU A 24 -21.93 2.63 -21.12
C GLU A 24 -21.80 3.71 -20.04
N ALA A 25 -22.45 3.50 -18.90
CA ALA A 25 -22.16 4.26 -17.71
C ALA A 25 -20.68 3.97 -17.44
N HIS A 26 -19.82 4.93 -17.77
CA HIS A 26 -18.40 4.81 -17.53
C HIS A 26 -18.22 4.47 -16.05
N ALA A 27 -17.79 3.22 -15.81
CA ALA A 27 -17.73 2.68 -14.46
C ALA A 27 -16.73 3.52 -13.67
N GLN A 28 -17.21 4.10 -12.58
CA GLN A 28 -16.44 4.85 -11.58
C GLN A 28 -15.27 3.98 -11.08
N ALA A 29 -14.17 4.60 -10.64
CA ALA A 29 -13.09 3.88 -9.98
C ALA A 29 -13.64 3.19 -8.71
N LYS A 30 -13.30 1.91 -8.51
CA LYS A 30 -13.78 1.09 -7.38
C LYS A 30 -12.70 0.14 -6.90
N LEU A 31 -12.77 -0.20 -5.61
CA LEU A 31 -12.00 -1.30 -5.06
C LEU A 31 -12.77 -2.61 -5.22
N GLN A 32 -12.09 -3.65 -5.68
CA GLN A 32 -12.68 -4.97 -5.94
C GLN A 32 -11.79 -6.06 -5.33
N LYS A 33 -12.38 -6.98 -4.59
CA LYS A 33 -11.68 -8.16 -4.05
C LYS A 33 -11.37 -9.16 -5.16
N GLN A 34 -10.14 -9.70 -5.13
CA GLN A 34 -9.69 -10.83 -5.94
C GLN A 34 -8.90 -11.79 -5.04
N GLY A 35 -9.51 -12.89 -4.60
CA GLY A 35 -8.90 -13.76 -3.60
C GLY A 35 -8.59 -13.00 -2.30
N THR A 36 -7.33 -12.99 -1.89
CA THR A 36 -6.87 -12.22 -0.72
C THR A 36 -6.45 -10.78 -1.05
N ALA A 37 -6.33 -10.44 -2.34
CA ALA A 37 -5.98 -9.10 -2.79
C ALA A 37 -7.21 -8.18 -2.92
N THR A 38 -6.94 -6.89 -2.96
CA THR A 38 -7.89 -5.85 -3.38
C THR A 38 -7.26 -5.10 -4.54
N GLN A 39 -7.96 -5.01 -5.66
CA GLN A 39 -7.54 -4.26 -6.84
C GLN A 39 -8.37 -3.00 -7.00
N ILE A 40 -7.78 -1.96 -7.57
CA ILE A 40 -8.54 -0.81 -8.06
C ILE A 40 -8.93 -1.06 -9.51
N THR A 41 -10.20 -0.79 -9.84
CA THR A 41 -10.71 -0.82 -11.22
C THR A 41 -11.04 0.60 -11.67
N VAL A 42 -10.61 0.96 -12.87
CA VAL A 42 -10.88 2.25 -13.50
C VAL A 42 -11.51 2.00 -14.87
N GLY A 43 -12.69 2.57 -15.11
CA GLY A 43 -13.43 2.23 -16.33
C GLY A 43 -13.75 0.73 -16.44
N GLY A 44 -13.96 0.05 -15.32
CA GLY A 44 -14.25 -1.39 -15.23
C GLY A 44 -13.05 -2.31 -15.46
N LYS A 45 -11.83 -1.79 -15.58
CA LYS A 45 -10.59 -2.57 -15.78
C LYS A 45 -9.68 -2.42 -14.55
N PRO A 46 -9.13 -3.53 -14.03
CA PRO A 46 -8.16 -3.45 -12.95
C PRO A 46 -6.86 -2.81 -13.46
N MET A 47 -6.18 -2.04 -12.59
CA MET A 47 -4.88 -1.45 -12.88
C MET A 47 -3.99 -1.41 -11.65
N LEU A 48 -2.67 -1.42 -11.86
CA LEU A 48 -1.69 -1.10 -10.85
C LEU A 48 -1.47 0.42 -10.85
N LEU A 49 -1.46 1.04 -9.67
CA LEU A 49 -1.20 2.47 -9.56
C LEU A 49 0.33 2.70 -9.44
N LEU A 50 0.94 3.05 -10.57
CA LEU A 50 2.35 3.45 -10.66
C LEU A 50 2.42 4.95 -10.41
N CYS A 51 2.55 5.31 -9.14
CA CYS A 51 2.30 6.65 -8.67
C CYS A 51 3.57 7.47 -8.44
N GLY A 52 3.37 8.77 -8.27
CA GLY A 52 4.31 9.71 -7.66
C GLY A 52 3.52 10.82 -7.01
N GLU A 53 3.89 11.18 -5.78
CA GLU A 53 3.32 12.33 -5.09
C GLU A 53 4.12 13.57 -5.40
N LEU A 54 3.44 14.64 -5.79
CA LEU A 54 4.04 15.93 -6.04
C LEU A 54 4.48 16.60 -4.75
N SER A 55 5.52 17.42 -4.83
CA SER A 55 5.88 18.30 -3.71
C SER A 55 4.71 19.19 -3.30
N ASN A 56 4.67 19.55 -2.01
CA ASN A 56 3.51 20.25 -1.43
C ASN A 56 3.13 21.54 -2.15
N SER A 57 4.06 22.19 -2.83
CA SER A 57 3.82 23.45 -3.55
C SER A 57 3.71 23.31 -5.07
N ALA A 58 3.87 22.13 -5.65
CA ALA A 58 3.91 21.92 -7.10
C ALA A 58 2.59 22.21 -7.82
N ALA A 59 1.46 22.22 -7.10
CA ALA A 59 0.13 22.47 -7.66
C ALA A 59 -0.44 23.86 -7.27
N THR A 60 0.41 24.84 -6.97
CA THR A 60 -0.01 26.18 -6.51
C THR A 60 -0.08 27.23 -7.62
N CYS A 61 0.39 26.91 -8.82
CA CYS A 61 0.21 27.75 -10.00
C CYS A 61 0.05 26.91 -11.27
N GLU A 62 -0.62 27.49 -12.28
CA GLU A 62 -0.92 26.80 -13.54
C GLU A 62 0.34 26.38 -14.31
N ALA A 63 1.38 27.22 -14.34
CA ALA A 63 2.61 26.96 -15.08
C ALA A 63 3.35 25.72 -14.54
N ASP A 64 3.41 25.57 -13.22
CA ASP A 64 4.04 24.43 -12.57
C ASP A 64 3.24 23.15 -12.81
N ILE A 65 1.91 23.20 -12.70
CA ILE A 65 1.02 22.07 -13.00
C ILE A 65 1.26 21.55 -14.43
N ILE A 66 1.31 22.45 -15.42
CA ILE A 66 1.54 22.06 -16.83
C ILE A 66 2.90 21.38 -17.00
N SER A 67 3.94 21.90 -16.36
CA SER A 67 5.29 21.37 -16.45
C SER A 67 5.42 20.00 -15.78
N VAL A 68 4.94 19.89 -14.54
CA VAL A 68 5.12 18.69 -13.73
C VAL A 68 4.30 17.50 -14.23
N MET A 69 3.08 17.71 -14.75
CA MET A 69 2.26 16.63 -15.32
C MET A 69 2.95 15.97 -16.51
N ARG A 70 3.55 16.74 -17.40
CA ARG A 70 4.35 16.21 -18.52
C ARG A 70 5.55 15.41 -18.01
N THR A 71 6.29 15.95 -17.07
CA THR A 71 7.47 15.31 -16.48
C THR A 71 7.12 13.98 -15.81
N CYS A 72 6.00 13.92 -15.07
CA CYS A 72 5.53 12.68 -14.46
C CYS A 72 5.25 11.59 -15.50
N LYS A 73 4.61 11.94 -16.62
CA LYS A 73 4.39 10.98 -17.72
C LYS A 73 5.69 10.49 -18.33
N GLU A 74 6.65 11.36 -18.57
CA GLU A 74 7.98 11.03 -19.11
C GLU A 74 8.79 10.10 -18.19
N ARG A 75 8.49 10.15 -16.88
CA ARG A 75 9.07 9.27 -15.84
C ARG A 75 8.39 7.92 -15.70
N GLY A 76 7.36 7.65 -16.52
CA GLY A 76 6.65 6.36 -16.54
C GLY A 76 5.49 6.22 -15.54
N LEU A 77 5.05 7.31 -14.90
CA LEU A 77 3.90 7.29 -14.04
C LEU A 77 2.60 7.11 -14.86
N ASN A 78 1.63 6.42 -14.27
CA ASN A 78 0.26 6.39 -14.77
C ASN A 78 -0.72 7.14 -13.85
N THR A 79 -0.28 7.49 -12.64
CA THR A 79 -1.09 8.17 -11.62
C THR A 79 -0.23 9.19 -10.87
N VAL A 80 -0.79 10.36 -10.56
CA VAL A 80 -0.14 11.40 -9.75
C VAL A 80 -0.99 11.72 -8.53
N LEU A 81 -0.33 11.88 -7.37
CA LEU A 81 -0.93 12.36 -6.15
C LEU A 81 -0.70 13.87 -6.06
N VAL A 82 -1.77 14.64 -5.95
CA VAL A 82 -1.73 16.10 -6.12
C VAL A 82 -2.38 16.83 -4.95
N PRO A 83 -1.63 17.69 -4.22
CA PRO A 83 -2.20 18.49 -3.15
C PRO A 83 -3.37 19.37 -3.61
N ALA A 84 -4.44 19.39 -2.82
CA ALA A 84 -5.58 20.30 -2.93
C ALA A 84 -5.66 21.10 -1.62
N GLN A 85 -5.09 22.30 -1.62
CA GLN A 85 -4.89 23.11 -0.42
C GLN A 85 -6.13 23.94 -0.12
N TRP A 86 -6.64 23.86 1.11
CA TRP A 86 -7.86 24.58 1.50
C TRP A 86 -7.75 26.11 1.36
N ASP A 87 -6.60 26.68 1.73
CA ASP A 87 -6.38 28.13 1.64
C ASP A 87 -6.37 28.67 0.20
N LEU A 88 -6.03 27.85 -0.79
CA LEU A 88 -6.14 28.20 -2.21
C LEU A 88 -7.55 27.95 -2.78
N ILE A 89 -8.26 26.97 -2.24
CA ILE A 89 -9.62 26.62 -2.67
C ILE A 89 -10.66 27.57 -2.07
N GLU A 90 -10.47 28.05 -0.83
CA GLU A 90 -11.37 28.98 -0.14
C GLU A 90 -10.56 30.16 0.45
N PRO A 91 -9.95 31.01 -0.38
CA PRO A 91 -9.09 32.10 0.09
C PRO A 91 -9.85 33.15 0.95
N GLU A 92 -11.14 33.33 0.73
CA GLU A 92 -12.05 34.12 1.55
C GLU A 92 -13.23 33.24 2.00
N GLU A 93 -13.71 33.41 3.23
CA GLU A 93 -14.81 32.58 3.78
C GLU A 93 -16.03 32.60 2.84
N GLY A 94 -16.42 31.41 2.35
CA GLY A 94 -17.52 31.22 1.43
C GLY A 94 -17.23 31.50 -0.05
N LYS A 95 -16.02 31.92 -0.42
CA LYS A 95 -15.63 32.14 -1.82
C LYS A 95 -14.65 31.06 -2.27
N PHE A 96 -15.07 30.26 -3.26
CA PHE A 96 -14.33 29.10 -3.72
C PHE A 96 -13.70 29.35 -5.09
N ASP A 97 -12.44 28.94 -5.25
CA ASP A 97 -11.69 28.93 -6.49
C ASP A 97 -11.22 27.50 -6.82
N PHE A 98 -11.69 26.98 -7.95
CA PHE A 98 -11.34 25.65 -8.44
C PHE A 98 -10.47 25.70 -9.70
N SER A 99 -9.85 26.85 -10.02
CA SER A 99 -9.02 27.01 -11.21
C SER A 99 -7.84 26.03 -11.22
N LEU A 100 -7.13 25.88 -10.10
CA LEU A 100 -6.01 24.93 -9.97
C LEU A 100 -6.45 23.47 -10.06
N PRO A 101 -7.45 22.97 -9.30
CA PRO A 101 -7.98 21.63 -9.50
C PRO A 101 -8.46 21.35 -10.92
N LYS A 102 -9.07 22.32 -11.60
CA LYS A 102 -9.47 22.21 -12.99
C LYS A 102 -8.25 22.00 -13.90
N THR A 103 -7.23 22.84 -13.77
CA THR A 103 -5.98 22.71 -14.54
C THR A 103 -5.32 21.35 -14.32
N VAL A 104 -5.29 20.85 -13.07
CA VAL A 104 -4.79 19.50 -12.74
C VAL A 104 -5.52 18.43 -13.54
N ILE A 105 -6.86 18.42 -13.52
CA ILE A 105 -7.68 17.42 -14.22
C ILE A 105 -7.43 17.50 -15.76
N GLU A 106 -7.40 18.73 -16.31
CA GLU A 106 -7.20 18.94 -17.76
C GLU A 106 -5.79 18.49 -18.21
N GLN A 107 -4.75 18.84 -17.44
CA GLN A 107 -3.37 18.43 -17.76
C GLN A 107 -3.13 16.94 -17.54
N ALA A 108 -3.73 16.34 -16.52
CA ALA A 108 -3.68 14.89 -16.33
C ALA A 108 -4.30 14.15 -17.53
N ARG A 109 -5.47 14.57 -18.01
CA ARG A 109 -6.08 14.01 -19.23
C ARG A 109 -5.19 14.16 -20.45
N LYS A 110 -4.61 15.33 -20.65
CA LYS A 110 -3.71 15.61 -21.79
C LYS A 110 -2.49 14.70 -21.79
N ASN A 111 -2.01 14.31 -20.61
CA ASN A 111 -0.83 13.47 -20.44
C ASN A 111 -1.17 11.99 -20.17
N ASP A 112 -2.43 11.57 -20.30
CA ASP A 112 -2.90 10.21 -20.00
C ASP A 112 -2.45 9.76 -18.58
N LEU A 113 -2.73 10.57 -17.58
CA LEU A 113 -2.49 10.32 -16.18
C LEU A 113 -3.82 10.23 -15.40
N LYS A 114 -3.83 9.44 -14.35
CA LYS A 114 -4.85 9.45 -13.32
C LYS A 114 -4.42 10.39 -12.20
N VAL A 115 -5.40 10.88 -11.44
CA VAL A 115 -5.20 11.81 -10.32
C VAL A 115 -5.78 11.22 -9.04
N ILE A 116 -5.03 11.34 -7.99
CA ILE A 116 -5.49 11.20 -6.61
C ILE A 116 -5.30 12.57 -5.97
N PHE A 117 -6.39 13.23 -5.60
CA PHE A 117 -6.26 14.48 -4.86
C PHE A 117 -6.01 14.23 -3.38
N LEU A 118 -5.15 15.04 -2.79
CA LEU A 118 -4.81 15.05 -1.38
C LEU A 118 -5.47 16.26 -0.75
N TRP A 119 -6.54 16.07 0.03
CA TRP A 119 -7.18 17.17 0.74
C TRP A 119 -6.30 17.64 1.89
N PHE A 120 -5.59 18.76 1.70
CA PHE A 120 -4.89 19.47 2.75
C PHE A 120 -5.86 20.44 3.41
N GLY A 121 -6.71 19.88 4.29
CA GLY A 121 -7.78 20.57 5.00
C GLY A 121 -7.32 21.13 6.34
N ALA A 122 -7.93 20.65 7.41
CA ALA A 122 -7.59 21.07 8.76
C ALA A 122 -6.26 20.50 9.27
N TRP A 123 -5.74 19.42 8.66
CA TRP A 123 -4.43 18.82 9.02
C TRP A 123 -3.53 18.56 7.81
N LYS A 124 -2.25 18.93 7.97
CA LYS A 124 -1.09 18.49 7.17
C LYS A 124 0.08 18.33 8.10
N ASN A 125 0.66 17.08 8.17
CA ASN A 125 1.75 16.74 9.09
C ASN A 125 1.44 17.14 10.54
N SER A 126 0.24 16.82 11.01
CA SER A 126 -0.30 17.22 12.32
C SER A 126 -0.43 18.73 12.56
N MET A 127 -0.30 19.55 11.52
CA MET A 127 -0.39 21.01 11.63
C MET A 127 -1.56 21.54 10.79
N SER A 128 -2.15 22.65 11.19
CA SER A 128 -3.24 23.31 10.43
C SER A 128 -2.72 24.41 9.50
N CYS A 129 -1.58 24.15 8.85
CA CYS A 129 -0.84 25.13 8.06
C CYS A 129 -1.54 25.52 6.75
N TYR A 130 -2.36 24.65 6.17
CA TYR A 130 -3.10 24.92 4.92
C TYR A 130 -4.54 25.38 5.14
N THR A 131 -4.94 25.65 6.38
CA THR A 131 -6.21 26.33 6.62
C THR A 131 -6.13 27.80 6.17
N PRO A 132 -7.22 28.39 5.64
CA PRO A 132 -7.21 29.79 5.19
C PRO A 132 -6.90 30.81 6.29
N LEU A 133 -6.42 32.00 5.91
CA LEU A 133 -6.08 33.03 6.87
C LEU A 133 -7.28 33.46 7.73
N TRP A 134 -8.48 33.59 7.14
CA TRP A 134 -9.71 33.93 7.86
C TRP A 134 -10.05 32.87 8.96
N PHE A 135 -9.69 31.61 8.75
CA PHE A 135 -9.81 30.56 9.76
C PHE A 135 -8.75 30.73 10.86
N LYS A 136 -7.49 30.94 10.48
CA LYS A 136 -6.35 31.05 11.42
C LYS A 136 -6.50 32.23 12.38
N GLU A 137 -7.00 33.35 11.90
CA GLU A 137 -7.19 34.60 12.67
C GLU A 137 -8.37 34.53 13.67
N ASN A 138 -9.34 33.67 13.43
CA ASN A 138 -10.52 33.54 14.28
C ASN A 138 -10.46 32.35 15.26
N THR A 139 -9.47 32.35 16.15
CA THR A 139 -9.26 31.26 17.12
C THR A 139 -10.40 31.10 18.13
N ARG A 140 -11.29 32.07 18.26
CA ARG A 140 -12.50 31.95 19.09
C ARG A 140 -13.54 31.04 18.39
N LYS A 141 -13.72 31.18 17.08
CA LYS A 141 -14.63 30.37 16.28
C LYS A 141 -14.02 29.03 15.94
N TYR A 142 -12.69 29.02 15.68
CA TYR A 142 -11.90 27.87 15.26
C TYR A 142 -10.78 27.57 16.29
N PRO A 143 -11.13 26.97 17.44
CA PRO A 143 -10.20 26.82 18.56
C PRO A 143 -9.08 25.82 18.22
N ARG A 144 -7.91 26.11 18.77
CA ARG A 144 -6.74 25.22 18.67
C ARG A 144 -6.80 24.09 19.69
N ALA A 145 -6.19 22.96 19.36
CA ALA A 145 -5.87 21.93 20.33
C ALA A 145 -4.89 22.49 21.39
N MET A 146 -4.96 21.96 22.59
CA MET A 146 -4.17 22.43 23.74
C MET A 146 -3.25 21.33 24.23
N THR A 147 -2.04 21.70 24.64
CA THR A 147 -1.17 20.81 25.42
C THR A 147 -1.72 20.63 26.83
N ARG A 148 -1.20 19.62 27.56
CA ARG A 148 -1.49 19.40 28.98
C ARG A 148 -1.20 20.63 29.87
N ARG A 149 -0.29 21.52 29.44
CA ARG A 149 0.06 22.77 30.12
C ARG A 149 -0.79 23.97 29.70
N GLY A 150 -1.80 23.76 28.84
CA GLY A 150 -2.65 24.83 28.34
C GLY A 150 -2.02 25.70 27.24
N LYS A 151 -0.91 25.25 26.60
CA LYS A 151 -0.32 25.93 25.44
C LYS A 151 -1.17 25.59 24.22
N PRO A 152 -1.70 26.62 23.48
CA PRO A 152 -2.36 26.34 22.20
C PRO A 152 -1.34 25.90 21.15
N LEU A 153 -1.75 24.90 20.35
CA LEU A 153 -0.94 24.33 19.27
C LEU A 153 -1.36 24.92 17.92
N GLU A 154 -0.48 24.84 16.91
CA GLU A 154 -0.85 25.13 15.51
C GLU A 154 -1.62 23.94 14.90
N ILE A 155 -2.55 23.41 15.67
CA ILE A 155 -3.39 22.26 15.37
C ILE A 155 -4.84 22.62 15.66
N ALA A 156 -5.74 22.42 14.70
CA ALA A 156 -7.18 22.57 14.89
C ALA A 156 -7.69 21.53 15.89
N SER A 157 -8.62 21.91 16.77
CA SER A 157 -9.21 20.94 17.70
C SER A 157 -10.28 20.10 17.00
N ALA A 158 -10.08 18.77 16.96
CA ALA A 158 -11.06 17.82 16.42
C ALA A 158 -12.39 17.79 17.19
N PHE A 159 -12.45 18.47 18.36
CA PHE A 159 -13.66 18.60 19.19
C PHE A 159 -14.49 19.85 18.87
N SER A 160 -14.14 20.58 17.82
CA SER A 160 -14.86 21.78 17.42
C SER A 160 -15.83 21.56 16.27
N ASP A 161 -17.12 21.67 16.55
CA ASP A 161 -18.15 21.59 15.52
C ASP A 161 -17.98 22.67 14.43
N ASN A 162 -17.51 23.87 14.79
CA ASN A 162 -17.26 24.95 13.83
C ASN A 162 -16.15 24.58 12.85
N ILE A 163 -15.07 23.96 13.32
CA ILE A 163 -13.97 23.48 12.49
C ILE A 163 -14.47 22.40 11.55
N LEU A 164 -15.13 21.38 12.09
CA LEU A 164 -15.71 20.30 11.30
C LEU A 164 -16.67 20.82 10.21
N GLN A 165 -17.53 21.79 10.52
CA GLN A 165 -18.47 22.33 9.53
C GLN A 165 -17.77 23.15 8.45
N ALA A 166 -16.75 23.94 8.79
CA ALA A 166 -16.00 24.73 7.83
C ALA A 166 -15.22 23.84 6.85
N ASP A 167 -14.45 22.91 7.39
CA ASP A 167 -13.67 21.94 6.62
C ASP A 167 -14.58 21.07 5.73
N LYS A 168 -15.60 20.44 6.31
CA LYS A 168 -16.58 19.65 5.59
C LYS A 168 -17.26 20.45 4.46
N ASN A 169 -17.57 21.74 4.68
CA ASN A 169 -18.14 22.58 3.63
C ASN A 169 -17.15 22.77 2.48
N ALA A 170 -15.91 23.13 2.76
CA ALA A 170 -14.89 23.33 1.73
C ALA A 170 -14.60 22.02 0.97
N PHE A 171 -14.39 20.92 1.70
CA PHE A 171 -14.20 19.60 1.12
C PHE A 171 -15.37 19.17 0.23
N SER A 172 -16.61 19.36 0.68
CA SER A 172 -17.79 19.01 -0.11
C SER A 172 -17.92 19.82 -1.40
N LYS A 173 -17.50 21.10 -1.38
CA LYS A 173 -17.46 21.94 -2.59
C LYS A 173 -16.43 21.43 -3.59
N LEU A 174 -15.23 21.03 -3.11
CA LEU A 174 -14.22 20.40 -3.95
C LEU A 174 -14.74 19.08 -4.55
N MET A 175 -15.32 18.20 -3.73
CA MET A 175 -15.88 16.93 -4.19
C MET A 175 -16.97 17.12 -5.25
N LYS A 176 -17.84 18.13 -5.06
CA LYS A 176 -18.88 18.48 -6.03
C LYS A 176 -18.25 18.97 -7.34
N PHE A 177 -17.27 19.86 -7.27
CA PHE A 177 -16.55 20.34 -8.44
C PHE A 177 -15.90 19.17 -9.21
N ILE A 178 -15.20 18.27 -8.52
CA ILE A 178 -14.58 17.08 -9.13
C ILE A 178 -15.64 16.20 -9.81
N SER A 179 -16.77 15.94 -9.15
CA SER A 179 -17.86 15.12 -9.69
C SER A 179 -18.45 15.73 -10.98
N GLU A 180 -18.49 17.04 -11.10
CA GLU A 180 -18.97 17.77 -12.28
C GLU A 180 -17.89 17.85 -13.38
N ALA A 181 -16.66 18.23 -13.02
CA ALA A 181 -15.54 18.42 -13.94
C ALA A 181 -15.01 17.10 -14.52
N ASP A 182 -15.10 16.02 -13.76
CA ASP A 182 -14.72 14.66 -14.17
C ASP A 182 -15.93 13.73 -14.26
N SER A 183 -16.96 14.15 -15.00
CA SER A 183 -18.23 13.42 -15.13
C SER A 183 -18.07 11.98 -15.64
N SER A 184 -17.04 11.69 -16.43
CA SER A 184 -16.67 10.33 -16.83
C SER A 184 -16.08 9.51 -15.67
N ARG A 185 -15.63 10.19 -14.60
CA ARG A 185 -15.01 9.62 -13.39
C ARG A 185 -13.83 8.68 -13.67
N ASN A 186 -13.07 9.02 -14.71
CA ASN A 186 -11.94 8.22 -15.15
C ASN A 186 -10.59 8.91 -14.96
N THR A 187 -10.55 10.22 -14.65
CA THR A 187 -9.33 10.97 -14.39
C THR A 187 -9.00 10.99 -12.91
N VAL A 188 -9.94 11.47 -12.09
CA VAL A 188 -9.80 11.42 -10.61
C VAL A 188 -10.33 10.07 -10.12
N ILE A 189 -9.47 9.28 -9.51
CA ILE A 189 -9.76 7.87 -9.20
C ILE A 189 -9.80 7.54 -7.71
N MET A 190 -9.32 8.46 -6.86
CA MET A 190 -9.28 8.29 -5.41
C MET A 190 -9.12 9.66 -4.75
N MET A 191 -9.47 9.76 -3.47
CA MET A 191 -9.31 10.96 -2.66
C MET A 191 -8.67 10.60 -1.32
N GLN A 192 -7.62 11.36 -0.94
CA GLN A 192 -7.11 11.37 0.43
C GLN A 192 -7.89 12.39 1.25
N ILE A 193 -8.29 12.01 2.46
CA ILE A 193 -8.94 12.93 3.41
C ILE A 193 -7.93 13.30 4.48
N GLU A 194 -7.63 14.59 4.59
CA GLU A 194 -6.56 15.15 5.41
C GLU A 194 -5.19 14.58 5.00
N ASN A 195 -4.13 15.06 5.62
CA ASN A 195 -2.80 14.46 5.45
C ASN A 195 -2.12 14.32 6.80
N GLU A 196 -1.71 13.08 7.11
CA GLU A 196 -1.00 12.74 8.35
C GLU A 196 -1.66 13.39 9.58
N ILE A 197 -3.00 13.27 9.67
CA ILE A 197 -3.76 13.77 10.81
C ILE A 197 -3.22 13.17 12.10
N GLY A 198 -2.95 14.01 13.09
CA GLY A 198 -2.34 13.56 14.33
C GLY A 198 -2.15 14.67 15.35
N MET A 199 -1.58 14.30 16.49
CA MET A 199 -1.19 15.19 17.57
C MET A 199 0.33 15.21 17.74
N LEU A 200 0.91 16.39 17.91
CA LEU A 200 2.31 16.61 18.26
C LEU A 200 2.42 17.51 19.49
N GLU A 201 3.50 17.37 20.21
CA GLU A 201 3.84 17.87 21.54
C GLU A 201 3.10 17.12 22.67
N ASP A 202 1.88 16.57 22.42
CA ASP A 202 1.13 15.71 23.32
C ASP A 202 0.38 14.63 22.51
N ALA A 203 -0.02 13.55 23.18
CA ALA A 203 -0.72 12.43 22.52
C ALA A 203 -2.21 12.71 22.27
N ARG A 204 -2.79 13.74 22.90
CA ARG A 204 -4.17 14.16 22.70
C ARG A 204 -4.38 15.66 22.91
N ASP A 205 -5.51 16.16 22.51
CA ASP A 205 -6.01 17.50 22.84
C ASP A 205 -6.44 17.55 24.32
N TYR A 206 -6.01 18.59 25.04
CA TYR A 206 -6.38 18.89 26.42
C TYR A 206 -7.30 20.11 26.56
N SER A 207 -7.93 20.60 25.46
CA SER A 207 -8.97 21.61 25.54
C SER A 207 -10.15 21.16 26.41
N ASP A 208 -10.96 22.10 26.91
CA ASP A 208 -12.09 21.80 27.81
C ASP A 208 -13.06 20.77 27.21
N LYS A 209 -13.37 20.88 25.89
CA LYS A 209 -14.23 19.91 25.21
C LYS A 209 -13.60 18.51 25.16
N ALA A 210 -12.29 18.44 24.86
CA ALA A 210 -11.55 17.18 24.83
C ALA A 210 -11.46 16.56 26.23
N GLN A 211 -11.19 17.35 27.27
CA GLN A 211 -11.18 16.89 28.66
C GLN A 211 -12.54 16.34 29.11
N LYS A 212 -13.63 17.04 28.76
CA LYS A 212 -14.98 16.55 29.03
C LYS A 212 -15.26 15.22 28.32
N ALA A 213 -14.86 15.08 27.06
CA ALA A 213 -15.01 13.85 26.28
C ALA A 213 -14.19 12.69 26.90
N PHE A 214 -12.94 12.94 27.31
CA PHE A 214 -12.08 11.93 27.96
C PHE A 214 -12.64 11.45 29.30
N SER A 215 -13.27 12.34 30.04
CA SER A 215 -13.93 12.02 31.33
C SER A 215 -15.30 11.37 31.17
N SER A 216 -15.85 11.35 29.96
CA SER A 216 -17.15 10.72 29.67
C SER A 216 -17.00 9.21 29.44
N ALA A 217 -18.14 8.51 29.37
CA ALA A 217 -18.16 7.10 29.05
C ALA A 217 -17.60 6.83 27.63
N VAL A 218 -16.91 5.71 27.47
CA VAL A 218 -16.49 5.22 26.15
C VAL A 218 -17.73 5.03 25.26
N PRO A 219 -17.71 5.48 23.99
CA PRO A 219 -18.84 5.38 23.09
C PRO A 219 -19.31 3.94 22.85
N GLU A 220 -20.62 3.75 22.73
CA GLU A 220 -21.25 2.43 22.57
C GLU A 220 -20.84 1.71 21.29
N ASP A 221 -20.56 2.43 20.19
CA ASP A 221 -20.07 1.86 18.95
C ASP A 221 -18.69 1.22 19.11
N LEU A 222 -17.77 1.87 19.83
CA LEU A 222 -16.45 1.31 20.16
C LEU A 222 -16.57 0.08 21.07
N ILE A 223 -17.45 0.14 22.07
CA ILE A 223 -17.72 -1.02 22.96
C ILE A 223 -18.23 -2.21 22.15
N LYS A 224 -19.16 -1.98 21.22
CA LYS A 224 -19.71 -3.01 20.34
C LYS A 224 -18.65 -3.57 19.41
N TYR A 225 -17.84 -2.70 18.80
CA TYR A 225 -16.76 -3.11 17.92
C TYR A 225 -15.74 -4.03 18.64
N ILE A 226 -15.25 -3.62 19.81
CA ILE A 226 -14.30 -4.41 20.60
C ILE A 226 -14.89 -5.78 20.97
N ARG A 227 -16.17 -5.84 21.40
CA ARG A 227 -16.83 -7.11 21.75
C ARG A 227 -17.00 -8.04 20.54
N SER A 228 -17.35 -7.48 19.38
CA SER A 228 -17.58 -8.26 18.16
C SER A 228 -16.27 -8.76 17.54
N ASN A 229 -15.17 -8.03 17.68
CA ASN A 229 -13.88 -8.31 17.05
C ASN A 229 -12.81 -8.86 18.01
N GLY A 230 -13.13 -9.16 19.26
CA GLY A 230 -12.17 -9.47 20.32
C GLY A 230 -10.98 -10.35 19.93
N LYS A 231 -11.20 -11.44 19.18
CA LYS A 231 -10.13 -12.34 18.71
C LYS A 231 -9.29 -11.77 17.55
N LYS A 232 -9.80 -10.76 16.85
CA LYS A 232 -9.18 -10.14 15.67
C LYS A 232 -8.52 -8.81 15.98
N LEU A 233 -8.67 -8.32 17.22
CA LEU A 233 -8.09 -7.04 17.64
C LEU A 233 -6.58 -7.05 17.45
N HIS A 234 -6.06 -5.91 17.05
CA HIS A 234 -4.62 -5.70 16.97
C HIS A 234 -3.95 -6.01 18.33
N PRO A 235 -2.78 -6.67 18.35
CA PRO A 235 -2.09 -7.07 19.60
C PRO A 235 -1.93 -5.92 20.61
N HIS A 236 -1.68 -4.70 20.14
CA HIS A 236 -1.57 -3.51 21.00
C HIS A 236 -2.87 -3.25 21.78
N LEU A 237 -4.00 -3.14 21.07
CA LEU A 237 -5.29 -2.89 21.72
C LEU A 237 -5.72 -4.06 22.63
N LEU A 238 -5.47 -5.29 22.19
CA LEU A 238 -5.73 -6.48 22.98
C LEU A 238 -4.92 -6.47 24.28
N LYS A 239 -3.65 -6.10 24.23
CA LYS A 239 -2.77 -5.96 25.41
C LYS A 239 -3.31 -4.91 26.39
N MET A 240 -3.75 -3.77 25.91
CA MET A 240 -4.33 -2.73 26.76
C MET A 240 -5.58 -3.22 27.50
N LEU A 241 -6.40 -4.04 26.85
CA LEU A 241 -7.66 -4.54 27.40
C LEU A 241 -7.50 -5.78 28.30
N THR A 242 -6.48 -6.62 28.05
CA THR A 242 -6.35 -7.95 28.68
C THR A 242 -5.03 -8.18 29.40
N GLY A 243 -4.02 -7.33 29.15
CA GLY A 243 -2.64 -7.51 29.59
C GLY A 243 -1.81 -8.48 28.72
N SER A 244 -2.38 -9.02 27.62
CA SER A 244 -1.72 -9.97 26.72
C SER A 244 -1.90 -9.56 25.25
N GLU A 245 -0.84 -9.66 24.46
CA GLU A 245 -0.87 -9.44 23.01
C GLU A 245 -1.54 -10.58 22.22
N LYS A 246 -1.78 -11.71 22.87
CA LYS A 246 -2.43 -12.88 22.28
C LYS A 246 -3.74 -13.19 23.00
N TRP A 247 -4.72 -13.66 22.24
CA TRP A 247 -5.98 -14.11 22.81
C TRP A 247 -5.78 -15.31 23.71
N THR A 248 -6.27 -15.24 24.94
CA THR A 248 -6.23 -16.30 25.95
C THR A 248 -7.65 -16.71 26.37
N LYS A 249 -7.77 -17.77 27.17
CA LYS A 249 -9.07 -18.20 27.74
C LYS A 249 -9.72 -17.12 28.61
N ASP A 250 -8.92 -16.25 29.23
CA ASP A 250 -9.39 -15.21 30.16
C ASP A 250 -9.67 -13.88 29.45
N SER A 251 -9.28 -13.72 28.16
CA SER A 251 -9.41 -12.46 27.42
C SER A 251 -10.85 -11.97 27.33
N HIS A 252 -11.80 -12.85 27.08
CA HIS A 252 -13.22 -12.49 27.03
C HIS A 252 -13.73 -11.91 28.36
N SER A 253 -13.35 -12.51 29.48
CA SER A 253 -13.71 -12.04 30.82
C SER A 253 -13.04 -10.70 31.13
N ALA A 254 -11.76 -10.57 30.82
CA ALA A 254 -10.99 -9.33 31.01
C ALA A 254 -11.63 -8.15 30.25
N ILE A 255 -11.93 -8.33 28.96
CA ILE A 255 -12.60 -7.32 28.12
C ILE A 255 -13.95 -6.93 28.72
N ASN A 256 -14.80 -7.89 29.08
CA ASN A 256 -16.11 -7.59 29.65
C ASN A 256 -16.04 -6.87 31.00
N ASN A 257 -15.02 -7.18 31.81
CA ASN A 257 -14.80 -6.49 33.08
C ASN A 257 -14.37 -5.02 32.89
N ARG A 258 -13.64 -4.68 31.83
CA ARG A 258 -13.27 -3.29 31.49
C ARG A 258 -14.41 -2.54 30.81
N LEU A 259 -15.13 -3.18 29.90
CA LEU A 259 -16.22 -2.57 29.10
C LEU A 259 -17.56 -2.56 29.85
N LYS A 260 -17.57 -2.14 31.12
CA LYS A 260 -18.82 -1.95 31.87
C LYS A 260 -19.59 -0.75 31.36
N LYS A 261 -20.92 -0.79 31.45
CA LYS A 261 -21.77 0.33 31.05
C LYS A 261 -21.36 1.60 31.79
N GLY A 262 -21.12 2.66 31.05
CA GLY A 262 -20.71 3.96 31.62
C GLY A 262 -19.23 4.06 32.00
N ALA A 263 -18.41 3.04 31.71
CA ALA A 263 -16.97 3.11 31.98
C ALA A 263 -16.31 4.22 31.15
N THR A 264 -15.47 5.03 31.80
CA THR A 264 -14.73 6.11 31.16
C THR A 264 -13.51 5.59 30.41
N TRP A 265 -12.91 6.43 29.57
CA TRP A 265 -11.68 6.10 28.84
C TRP A 265 -10.57 5.62 29.76
N ALA A 266 -10.34 6.34 30.88
CA ALA A 266 -9.35 5.95 31.88
C ALA A 266 -9.63 4.59 32.53
N GLN A 267 -10.90 4.24 32.74
CA GLN A 267 -11.29 2.94 33.33
C GLN A 267 -11.10 1.79 32.33
N VAL A 268 -11.31 2.04 31.03
CA VAL A 268 -11.18 1.02 30.00
C VAL A 268 -9.73 0.85 29.56
N PHE A 269 -9.05 1.94 29.19
CA PHE A 269 -7.73 1.89 28.54
C PHE A 269 -6.55 2.27 29.45
N GLY A 270 -6.82 2.83 30.63
CA GLY A 270 -5.79 3.31 31.55
C GLY A 270 -5.60 4.83 31.53
N THR A 271 -4.52 5.30 32.16
CA THR A 271 -4.24 6.73 32.34
C THR A 271 -2.86 7.14 31.81
N ASP A 272 -2.21 6.24 31.09
CA ASP A 272 -0.92 6.51 30.47
C ASP A 272 -1.07 7.20 29.12
N ILE A 273 0.06 7.53 28.51
CA ILE A 273 0.10 8.26 27.23
C ILE A 273 -0.47 7.45 26.07
N TYR A 274 -0.48 6.10 26.15
CA TYR A 274 -1.08 5.23 25.13
C TYR A 274 -2.61 5.26 25.19
N ALA A 275 -3.19 5.41 26.40
CA ALA A 275 -4.62 5.63 26.56
C ALA A 275 -5.06 7.00 25.99
N ASP A 276 -4.23 8.03 26.15
CA ASP A 276 -4.43 9.34 25.52
C ASP A 276 -4.42 9.22 23.99
N GLU A 277 -3.51 8.43 23.41
CA GLU A 277 -3.42 8.21 21.97
C GLU A 277 -4.63 7.45 21.43
N VAL A 278 -5.05 6.37 22.09
CA VAL A 278 -6.25 5.59 21.73
C VAL A 278 -7.51 6.45 21.74
N PHE A 279 -7.66 7.29 22.78
CA PHE A 279 -8.76 8.25 22.83
C PHE A 279 -8.74 9.21 21.66
N MET A 280 -7.59 9.81 21.36
CA MET A 280 -7.48 10.79 20.30
C MET A 280 -7.66 10.16 18.92
N ALA A 281 -7.16 8.94 18.69
CA ALA A 281 -7.34 8.20 17.46
C ALA A 281 -8.82 7.98 17.11
N TYR A 282 -9.62 7.60 18.10
CA TYR A 282 -11.06 7.46 17.92
C TYR A 282 -11.70 8.79 17.47
N TYR A 283 -11.33 9.92 18.07
CA TYR A 283 -11.94 11.22 17.73
C TYR A 283 -11.41 11.80 16.41
N HIS A 284 -10.14 11.58 16.05
CA HIS A 284 -9.63 11.89 14.71
C HIS A 284 -10.38 11.08 13.64
N ALA A 285 -10.53 9.78 13.86
CA ALA A 285 -11.29 8.93 12.94
C ALA A 285 -12.76 9.36 12.83
N LYS A 286 -13.41 9.75 13.94
CA LYS A 286 -14.79 10.31 13.92
C LYS A 286 -14.90 11.61 13.15
N TYR A 287 -13.89 12.46 13.22
CA TYR A 287 -13.82 13.70 12.44
C TYR A 287 -13.74 13.38 10.94
N VAL A 288 -12.78 12.53 10.57
CA VAL A 288 -12.58 12.10 9.17
C VAL A 288 -13.81 11.39 8.61
N GLU A 289 -14.49 10.57 9.41
CA GLU A 289 -15.75 9.91 8.99
C GLU A 289 -16.80 10.91 8.53
N GLN A 290 -16.90 12.10 9.16
CA GLN A 290 -17.89 13.10 8.73
C GLN A 290 -17.57 13.69 7.34
N LEU A 291 -16.28 13.82 6.99
CA LEU A 291 -15.86 14.22 5.66
C LEU A 291 -16.10 13.07 4.67
N ALA A 292 -15.74 11.84 5.06
CA ALA A 292 -15.91 10.65 4.23
C ALA A 292 -17.38 10.39 3.86
N LEU A 293 -18.30 10.50 4.83
CA LEU A 293 -19.74 10.38 4.58
C LEU A 293 -20.24 11.44 3.59
N GLU A 294 -19.75 12.66 3.68
CA GLU A 294 -20.12 13.73 2.74
C GLU A 294 -19.55 13.44 1.34
N ALA A 295 -18.30 12.97 1.25
CA ALA A 295 -17.72 12.53 -0.02
C ALA A 295 -18.54 11.44 -0.68
N ARG A 296 -18.91 10.39 0.07
CA ARG A 296 -19.75 9.28 -0.41
C ARG A 296 -21.09 9.73 -0.93
N ARG A 297 -21.71 10.72 -0.26
CA ARG A 297 -23.00 11.29 -0.70
C ARG A 297 -22.91 11.99 -2.05
N ILE A 298 -21.75 12.58 -2.37
CA ILE A 298 -21.51 13.35 -3.61
C ILE A 298 -20.97 12.44 -4.71
N CYS A 299 -19.97 11.61 -4.41
CA CYS A 299 -19.25 10.80 -5.37
C CYS A 299 -18.69 9.53 -4.70
N ASP A 300 -19.13 8.37 -5.14
CA ASP A 300 -18.70 7.08 -4.58
C ASP A 300 -17.36 6.63 -5.21
N MET A 301 -16.25 7.30 -4.86
CA MET A 301 -14.89 6.91 -5.23
C MET A 301 -14.14 6.36 -4.01
N PRO A 302 -13.08 5.56 -4.19
CA PRO A 302 -12.23 5.12 -3.09
C PRO A 302 -11.67 6.28 -2.26
N LEU A 303 -11.69 6.11 -0.93
CA LEU A 303 -11.21 7.09 0.04
C LEU A 303 -10.12 6.46 0.90
N TYR A 304 -9.06 7.21 1.17
CA TYR A 304 -8.01 6.77 2.09
C TYR A 304 -7.54 7.90 3.01
N VAL A 305 -6.84 7.50 4.05
CA VAL A 305 -6.09 8.35 4.97
C VAL A 305 -4.68 7.82 5.12
N ASN A 306 -3.71 8.70 5.34
CA ASN A 306 -2.31 8.35 5.50
C ASN A 306 -1.78 8.69 6.90
N ALA A 307 -0.71 8.03 7.29
CA ALA A 307 -0.06 8.19 8.59
C ALA A 307 1.43 8.46 8.45
N ALA A 308 1.91 9.54 9.08
CA ALA A 308 3.30 9.62 9.50
C ALA A 308 3.57 8.52 10.53
N LEU A 309 4.56 7.68 10.26
CA LEU A 309 4.82 6.50 11.07
C LEU A 309 5.34 6.87 12.47
N ASN A 310 5.02 6.02 13.45
CA ASN A 310 5.60 6.11 14.78
C ASN A 310 7.06 5.68 14.73
N SER A 311 7.97 6.64 14.86
CA SER A 311 9.42 6.39 14.83
C SER A 311 9.86 5.48 15.97
N ARG A 312 10.91 4.70 15.73
CA ARG A 312 11.47 3.74 16.70
C ARG A 312 11.82 4.41 18.02
N GLY A 313 11.40 3.81 19.12
CA GLY A 313 11.70 4.26 20.48
C GLY A 313 10.99 5.54 20.93
N ARG A 314 10.20 6.17 20.07
CA ARG A 314 9.40 7.34 20.42
C ARG A 314 8.06 6.93 21.05
N LYS A 315 7.56 7.80 21.92
CA LYS A 315 6.26 7.66 22.58
C LYS A 315 5.21 8.55 21.91
N PRO A 316 3.92 8.26 22.09
CA PRO A 316 2.85 9.17 21.67
C PRO A 316 3.11 10.62 22.14
N GLY A 317 2.91 11.60 21.24
CA GLY A 317 3.28 13.00 21.43
C GLY A 317 4.67 13.37 20.92
N GLU A 318 5.56 12.39 20.68
CA GLU A 318 6.89 12.58 20.09
C GLU A 318 6.91 12.27 18.58
N TYR A 319 5.81 11.83 18.04
CA TYR A 319 5.50 11.62 16.63
C TYR A 319 4.05 12.05 16.36
N PRO A 320 3.61 12.24 15.10
CA PRO A 320 2.21 12.49 14.77
C PRO A 320 1.30 11.37 15.27
N SER A 321 0.81 11.53 16.51
CA SER A 321 0.11 10.49 17.26
C SER A 321 -1.37 10.46 16.93
N ALA A 322 -1.99 9.29 17.11
CA ALA A 322 -3.43 9.12 16.93
C ALA A 322 -3.92 9.28 15.47
N GLY A 323 -3.01 9.28 14.49
CA GLY A 323 -3.34 9.08 13.09
C GLY A 323 -3.70 7.62 12.78
N PRO A 324 -3.88 7.25 11.50
CA PRO A 324 -4.20 5.88 11.08
C PRO A 324 -2.98 4.94 11.17
N LEU A 325 -2.34 4.91 12.33
CA LEU A 325 -1.19 4.08 12.62
C LEU A 325 -1.58 2.61 12.71
N ALA A 326 -0.68 1.70 12.31
CA ALA A 326 -0.96 0.27 12.26
C ALA A 326 -1.50 -0.30 13.59
N HIS A 327 -0.97 0.16 14.73
CA HIS A 327 -1.42 -0.30 16.06
C HIS A 327 -2.77 0.30 16.51
N LEU A 328 -3.28 1.30 15.79
CA LEU A 328 -4.56 1.98 16.04
C LEU A 328 -5.65 1.61 15.03
N VAL A 329 -5.37 0.64 14.15
CA VAL A 329 -6.26 0.23 13.06
C VAL A 329 -7.68 -0.08 13.52
N ASP A 330 -7.86 -0.72 14.69
CA ASP A 330 -9.17 -1.03 15.24
C ASP A 330 -10.00 0.21 15.55
N LEU A 331 -9.36 1.27 16.06
CA LEU A 331 -10.02 2.54 16.37
C LEU A 331 -10.50 3.22 15.07
N TRP A 332 -9.65 3.21 14.05
CA TRP A 332 -9.94 3.79 12.75
C TRP A 332 -11.04 3.02 12.01
N HIS A 333 -10.97 1.69 11.93
CA HIS A 333 -12.04 0.87 11.34
C HIS A 333 -13.37 1.00 12.08
N CYS A 334 -13.33 1.14 13.43
CA CYS A 334 -14.53 1.37 14.21
C CYS A 334 -15.16 2.74 13.95
N ALA A 335 -14.33 3.80 13.96
CA ALA A 335 -14.80 5.17 14.02
C ALA A 335 -14.94 5.85 12.64
N ALA A 336 -14.25 5.33 11.63
CA ALA A 336 -14.28 5.81 10.25
C ALA A 336 -14.52 4.67 9.23
N PRO A 337 -15.65 3.94 9.32
CA PRO A 337 -15.93 2.80 8.45
C PRO A 337 -16.15 3.17 6.97
N SER A 338 -16.30 4.45 6.63
CA SER A 338 -16.40 4.93 5.25
C SER A 338 -15.05 5.11 4.56
N ILE A 339 -13.93 4.97 5.30
CA ILE A 339 -12.57 4.96 4.75
C ILE A 339 -12.23 3.55 4.28
N ASP A 340 -11.74 3.43 3.03
CA ASP A 340 -11.43 2.13 2.43
C ASP A 340 -10.01 1.65 2.77
N ILE A 341 -9.05 2.58 2.96
CA ILE A 341 -7.63 2.26 3.11
C ILE A 341 -7.00 3.15 4.19
N LEU A 342 -6.29 2.52 5.11
CA LEU A 342 -5.34 3.17 6.02
C LEU A 342 -3.94 2.96 5.46
N ALA A 343 -3.23 4.02 5.09
CA ALA A 343 -2.02 3.97 4.30
C ALA A 343 -0.78 4.46 5.07
N PRO A 344 0.40 3.83 4.89
CA PRO A 344 1.63 4.27 5.53
C PRO A 344 2.45 5.22 4.65
N ASP A 345 3.08 6.23 5.26
CA ASP A 345 4.10 7.07 4.64
C ASP A 345 5.48 6.58 5.06
N ILE A 346 6.16 5.82 4.20
CA ILE A 346 7.34 5.05 4.59
C ILE A 346 8.63 5.81 4.27
N TYR A 347 9.10 6.58 5.23
CA TYR A 347 10.39 7.28 5.17
C TYR A 347 11.49 6.60 5.99
N ASP A 348 11.12 5.78 6.96
CA ASP A 348 12.04 5.11 7.87
C ASP A 348 12.75 3.91 7.22
N THR A 349 13.84 3.47 7.87
CA THR A 349 14.48 2.18 7.56
C THR A 349 13.54 1.03 7.91
N GLY A 350 13.74 -0.14 7.30
CA GLY A 350 12.89 -1.31 7.56
C GLY A 350 11.59 -1.30 6.74
N PHE A 351 11.67 -0.88 5.48
CA PHE A 351 10.55 -0.80 4.53
C PHE A 351 9.64 -2.05 4.57
N LYS A 352 10.22 -3.25 4.57
CA LYS A 352 9.46 -4.52 4.65
C LYS A 352 8.58 -4.58 5.88
N SER A 353 9.16 -4.32 7.05
CA SER A 353 8.43 -4.38 8.32
C SER A 353 7.27 -3.38 8.40
N TRP A 354 7.42 -2.19 7.81
CA TRP A 354 6.33 -1.21 7.75
C TRP A 354 5.22 -1.66 6.80
N ALA A 355 5.58 -2.16 5.62
CA ALA A 355 4.62 -2.69 4.66
C ALA A 355 3.83 -3.88 5.25
N ASP A 356 4.52 -4.81 5.96
CA ASP A 356 3.91 -5.94 6.65
C ASP A 356 2.85 -5.50 7.67
N GLN A 357 3.10 -4.44 8.43
CA GLN A 357 2.16 -3.97 9.47
C GLN A 357 0.86 -3.40 8.88
N TYR A 358 0.91 -2.79 7.70
CA TYR A 358 -0.26 -2.19 7.06
C TYR A 358 -1.04 -3.16 6.16
N LYS A 359 -0.41 -4.23 5.68
CA LYS A 359 -1.11 -5.30 4.97
C LYS A 359 -1.88 -6.17 5.93
N GLN A 360 -3.16 -5.89 6.08
CA GLN A 360 -4.07 -6.61 6.98
C GLN A 360 -5.27 -7.14 6.19
N PRO A 361 -6.00 -8.18 6.68
CA PRO A 361 -7.10 -8.79 5.94
C PRO A 361 -8.18 -7.80 5.44
N GLU A 362 -8.49 -6.79 6.25
CA GLU A 362 -9.48 -5.77 5.92
C GLU A 362 -8.84 -4.44 5.45
N ASN A 363 -7.50 -4.38 5.35
CA ASN A 363 -6.78 -3.19 4.92
C ASN A 363 -5.79 -3.56 3.79
N PRO A 364 -6.12 -3.31 2.52
CA PRO A 364 -5.19 -3.52 1.43
C PRO A 364 -4.03 -2.52 1.51
N LEU A 365 -2.85 -2.94 1.02
CA LEU A 365 -1.70 -2.05 1.02
C LEU A 365 -1.77 -1.05 -0.14
N PHE A 366 -1.72 0.23 0.20
CA PHE A 366 -1.41 1.35 -0.68
C PHE A 366 -0.33 2.19 0.00
N ILE A 367 0.75 2.51 -0.70
CA ILE A 367 1.84 3.33 -0.16
C ILE A 367 1.80 4.68 -0.89
N PRO A 368 1.11 5.70 -0.33
CA PRO A 368 0.94 7.00 -0.97
C PRO A 368 2.21 7.83 -0.92
N GLU A 369 3.00 7.67 0.16
CA GLU A 369 4.27 8.36 0.33
C GLU A 369 5.39 7.38 0.68
N SER A 370 6.53 7.52 0.04
CA SER A 370 7.76 6.85 0.42
C SER A 370 8.95 7.72 0.10
N ARG A 371 10.08 7.48 0.80
CA ARG A 371 11.33 8.17 0.49
C ARG A 371 11.69 7.96 -0.98
N PHE A 372 11.81 9.06 -1.73
CA PHE A 372 12.29 9.02 -3.10
C PHE A 372 13.82 8.89 -3.11
N CYS A 373 14.32 7.78 -3.64
CA CYS A 373 15.74 7.46 -3.71
C CYS A 373 15.99 6.37 -4.76
N ARG A 374 17.26 6.11 -5.05
CA ARG A 374 17.68 5.06 -6.01
C ARG A 374 17.09 3.66 -5.76
N ASN A 375 16.63 3.37 -4.53
CA ASN A 375 16.04 2.09 -4.17
C ASN A 375 14.51 2.05 -4.36
N SER A 376 13.87 3.18 -4.69
CA SER A 376 12.40 3.27 -4.81
C SER A 376 11.84 2.26 -5.82
N GLY A 377 12.56 2.02 -6.92
CA GLY A 377 12.12 1.07 -7.94
C GLY A 377 12.00 -0.37 -7.42
N VAL A 378 13.00 -0.88 -6.72
CA VAL A 378 12.97 -2.26 -6.18
C VAL A 378 11.99 -2.40 -4.99
N ARG A 379 11.76 -1.34 -4.23
CA ARG A 379 10.75 -1.29 -3.18
C ARG A 379 9.33 -1.36 -3.76
N ALA A 380 9.09 -0.72 -4.91
CA ALA A 380 7.85 -0.87 -5.64
C ALA A 380 7.62 -2.33 -6.08
N LEU A 381 8.64 -2.99 -6.65
CA LEU A 381 8.54 -4.41 -7.01
C LEU A 381 8.16 -5.28 -5.81
N TYR A 382 8.79 -5.06 -4.67
CA TYR A 382 8.47 -5.78 -3.44
C TYR A 382 7.02 -5.56 -3.00
N ALA A 383 6.56 -4.31 -2.98
CA ALA A 383 5.20 -3.97 -2.56
C ALA A 383 4.14 -4.66 -3.43
N PHE A 384 4.31 -4.63 -4.75
CA PHE A 384 3.37 -5.28 -5.68
C PHE A 384 3.47 -6.82 -5.65
N GLY A 385 4.67 -7.37 -5.51
CA GLY A 385 4.90 -8.81 -5.55
C GLY A 385 4.57 -9.53 -4.25
N GLU A 386 4.86 -8.91 -3.08
CA GLU A 386 4.66 -9.54 -1.78
C GLU A 386 3.29 -9.24 -1.18
N HIS A 387 2.83 -8.00 -1.33
CA HIS A 387 1.65 -7.53 -0.62
C HIS A 387 0.44 -7.31 -1.51
N ASP A 388 0.53 -7.64 -2.80
CA ASP A 388 -0.53 -7.31 -3.76
C ASP A 388 -0.93 -5.83 -3.66
N ALA A 389 0.04 -4.92 -3.51
CA ALA A 389 -0.23 -3.51 -3.29
C ALA A 389 -1.12 -2.94 -4.40
N ILE A 390 -2.03 -2.02 -4.04
CA ILE A 390 -2.85 -1.29 -5.00
C ILE A 390 -1.98 -0.30 -5.78
N GLY A 391 -1.03 0.35 -5.07
CA GLY A 391 -0.14 1.33 -5.66
C GLY A 391 1.06 1.64 -4.77
N PHE A 392 2.04 2.28 -5.39
CA PHE A 392 3.27 2.74 -4.76
C PHE A 392 3.63 4.13 -5.29
N SER A 393 4.01 5.06 -4.40
CA SER A 393 4.25 6.45 -4.71
C SER A 393 5.47 6.99 -3.94
N PRO A 394 6.57 7.33 -4.61
CA PRO A 394 7.59 8.19 -4.03
C PRO A 394 7.04 9.61 -3.85
N PHE A 395 7.36 10.23 -2.70
CA PHE A 395 7.06 11.63 -2.43
C PHE A 395 8.09 12.54 -3.10
N ASP A 396 7.67 13.75 -3.45
CA ASP A 396 8.52 14.78 -4.08
C ASP A 396 9.08 14.31 -5.44
N ILE A 397 8.24 13.61 -6.20
CA ILE A 397 8.60 12.98 -7.49
C ILE A 397 9.00 14.00 -8.55
N ASP A 398 8.59 15.25 -8.44
CA ASP A 398 8.96 16.38 -9.30
C ASP A 398 10.42 16.83 -9.10
N HIS A 399 11.03 16.51 -7.97
CA HIS A 399 12.45 16.69 -7.66
C HIS A 399 13.21 15.35 -7.71
N GLY A 400 14.37 15.26 -7.13
CA GLY A 400 15.22 14.06 -7.07
C GLY A 400 16.38 14.08 -8.03
N SER A 401 17.32 13.12 -7.85
CA SER A 401 18.49 12.95 -8.70
C SER A 401 18.18 12.18 -9.99
N ALA A 402 19.07 12.24 -10.96
CA ALA A 402 18.94 11.45 -12.20
C ALA A 402 18.87 9.95 -11.93
N ASP A 403 19.59 9.44 -10.92
CA ASP A 403 19.58 8.02 -10.54
C ASP A 403 18.26 7.61 -9.90
N ASP A 404 17.65 8.48 -9.07
CA ASP A 404 16.36 8.23 -8.47
C ASP A 404 15.27 8.10 -9.56
N HIS A 405 15.28 9.04 -10.51
CA HIS A 405 14.36 9.02 -11.64
C HIS A 405 14.55 7.82 -12.56
N LYS A 406 15.83 7.45 -12.83
CA LYS A 406 16.14 6.27 -13.63
C LYS A 406 15.59 5.01 -12.97
N SER A 407 15.83 4.82 -11.68
CA SER A 407 15.36 3.66 -10.93
C SER A 407 13.84 3.49 -11.01
N ILE A 408 13.09 4.57 -10.75
CA ILE A 408 11.62 4.49 -10.79
C ILE A 408 11.09 4.29 -12.20
N LYS A 409 11.66 4.95 -13.20
CA LYS A 409 11.26 4.82 -14.59
C LYS A 409 11.43 3.40 -15.12
N GLU A 410 12.58 2.78 -14.86
CA GLU A 410 12.88 1.41 -15.31
C GLU A 410 12.00 0.39 -14.57
N SER A 411 11.80 0.57 -13.26
CA SER A 411 10.92 -0.29 -12.47
C SER A 411 9.45 -0.17 -12.90
N TYR A 412 8.96 1.05 -13.14
CA TYR A 412 7.57 1.26 -13.56
C TYR A 412 7.33 0.75 -14.98
N ALA A 413 8.28 0.89 -15.88
CA ALA A 413 8.18 0.27 -17.21
C ALA A 413 8.06 -1.26 -17.12
N MET A 414 8.86 -1.90 -16.26
CA MET A 414 8.77 -3.34 -16.01
C MET A 414 7.46 -3.73 -15.32
N LEU A 415 6.98 -2.95 -14.34
CA LEU A 415 5.68 -3.20 -13.67
C LEU A 415 4.50 -3.03 -14.63
N GLU A 416 4.55 -2.06 -15.53
CA GLU A 416 3.53 -1.90 -16.56
C GLU A 416 3.49 -3.12 -17.48
N GLU A 417 4.65 -3.63 -17.90
CA GLU A 417 4.77 -4.83 -18.70
C GLU A 417 4.30 -6.09 -17.94
N LEU A 418 4.63 -6.21 -16.64
CA LEU A 418 4.18 -7.30 -15.77
C LEU A 418 2.70 -7.24 -15.41
N SER A 419 2.05 -6.08 -15.57
CA SER A 419 0.71 -5.83 -15.03
C SER A 419 -0.35 -6.85 -15.48
N PRO A 420 -0.38 -7.38 -16.73
CA PRO A 420 -1.35 -8.40 -17.12
C PRO A 420 -1.24 -9.68 -16.29
N LEU A 421 -0.03 -10.07 -15.94
CA LEU A 421 0.22 -11.25 -15.09
C LEU A 421 -0.02 -10.93 -13.61
N LEU A 422 0.50 -9.82 -13.10
CA LEU A 422 0.28 -9.42 -11.70
C LEU A 422 -1.20 -9.32 -11.38
N LEU A 423 -1.97 -8.58 -12.18
CA LEU A 423 -3.41 -8.43 -11.99
C LEU A 423 -4.17 -9.76 -12.10
N LYS A 424 -3.67 -10.71 -12.89
CA LYS A 424 -4.24 -12.06 -12.99
C LYS A 424 -3.93 -12.93 -11.77
N TYR A 425 -2.72 -12.82 -11.19
CA TYR A 425 -2.22 -13.72 -10.16
C TYR A 425 -2.29 -13.17 -8.73
N GLN A 426 -2.43 -11.85 -8.54
CA GLN A 426 -2.66 -11.24 -7.23
C GLN A 426 -3.79 -11.92 -6.45
N GLY A 427 -3.62 -12.07 -5.16
CA GLY A 427 -4.59 -12.66 -4.24
C GLY A 427 -4.74 -14.18 -4.34
N LYS A 428 -3.91 -14.87 -5.13
CA LYS A 428 -3.96 -16.33 -5.34
C LYS A 428 -2.84 -17.08 -4.63
N GLY A 429 -1.93 -16.37 -3.94
CA GLY A 429 -0.75 -16.98 -3.30
C GLY A 429 0.30 -17.50 -4.30
N LEU A 430 0.32 -16.93 -5.51
CA LEU A 430 1.19 -17.33 -6.60
C LEU A 430 2.24 -16.27 -6.95
N THR A 431 2.28 -15.19 -6.17
CA THR A 431 3.23 -14.08 -6.30
C THR A 431 4.07 -13.94 -5.03
N HIS A 432 5.34 -13.61 -5.19
CA HIS A 432 6.25 -13.32 -4.09
C HIS A 432 7.11 -12.11 -4.44
N GLY A 433 7.27 -11.18 -3.51
CA GLY A 433 8.17 -10.05 -3.62
C GLY A 433 9.53 -10.33 -2.99
N LEU A 434 10.57 -9.88 -3.62
CA LEU A 434 11.94 -9.97 -3.12
C LEU A 434 12.48 -8.56 -2.85
N LEU A 435 13.12 -8.39 -1.69
CA LEU A 435 13.84 -7.16 -1.37
C LEU A 435 15.02 -7.50 -0.46
N PHE A 436 16.22 -7.20 -0.92
CA PHE A 436 17.48 -7.53 -0.25
C PHE A 436 18.35 -6.29 -0.09
N ASP A 437 19.16 -6.30 0.95
CA ASP A 437 20.22 -5.32 1.20
C ASP A 437 21.50 -6.03 1.72
N GLY A 438 22.47 -5.26 2.22
CA GLY A 438 23.69 -5.84 2.80
C GLY A 438 23.47 -6.66 4.07
N ASN A 439 22.35 -6.51 4.76
CA ASN A 439 22.02 -7.21 6.00
C ASN A 439 21.01 -8.34 5.79
N ASP A 440 19.95 -8.09 5.01
CA ASP A 440 18.93 -9.07 4.65
C ASP A 440 19.21 -9.58 3.22
N ARG A 441 19.99 -10.64 3.14
CA ARG A 441 20.63 -11.11 1.90
C ARG A 441 19.94 -12.26 1.20
N GLU A 442 19.05 -12.99 1.90
CA GLU A 442 18.47 -14.25 1.43
C GLU A 442 17.01 -14.42 1.86
N ARG A 443 16.23 -15.02 0.98
CA ARG A 443 14.87 -15.52 1.26
C ARG A 443 14.69 -16.90 0.66
N VAL A 444 14.11 -17.82 1.43
CA VAL A 444 13.74 -19.16 0.97
C VAL A 444 12.21 -19.21 0.76
N ILE A 445 11.80 -19.69 -0.41
CA ILE A 445 10.39 -19.90 -0.77
C ILE A 445 10.22 -21.40 -1.09
N VAL A 446 9.25 -22.03 -0.43
CA VAL A 446 8.90 -23.45 -0.69
C VAL A 446 7.61 -23.48 -1.50
N ASP A 447 7.69 -24.02 -2.71
CA ASP A 447 6.57 -24.18 -3.64
C ASP A 447 6.36 -25.67 -3.97
N GLY A 448 5.50 -26.33 -3.22
CA GLY A 448 5.29 -27.77 -3.32
C GLY A 448 6.57 -28.53 -2.99
N ASP A 449 7.12 -29.24 -3.98
CA ASP A 449 8.38 -29.99 -3.85
C ASP A 449 9.62 -29.20 -4.33
N ILE A 450 9.45 -27.94 -4.69
CA ILE A 450 10.56 -27.08 -5.13
C ILE A 450 10.84 -26.02 -4.06
N THR A 451 12.09 -25.89 -3.70
CA THR A 451 12.62 -24.82 -2.87
C THR A 451 13.38 -23.82 -3.76
N LEU A 452 12.96 -22.55 -3.70
CA LEU A 452 13.65 -21.43 -4.33
C LEU A 452 14.49 -20.71 -3.27
N THR A 453 15.80 -20.64 -3.47
CA THR A 453 16.71 -19.84 -2.63
C THR A 453 17.01 -18.55 -3.38
N CYS A 454 16.41 -17.45 -2.91
CA CYS A 454 16.50 -16.13 -3.53
C CYS A 454 17.50 -15.28 -2.75
N ARG A 455 18.43 -14.62 -3.45
CA ARG A 455 19.48 -13.84 -2.79
C ARG A 455 19.76 -12.55 -3.55
N HIS A 456 20.41 -11.61 -2.86
CA HIS A 456 21.02 -10.45 -3.53
C HIS A 456 22.13 -10.91 -4.49
N ASN A 457 22.22 -10.30 -5.66
CA ASN A 457 23.17 -10.67 -6.71
C ASN A 457 24.64 -10.68 -6.22
N PHE A 458 25.00 -9.75 -5.32
CA PHE A 458 26.37 -9.66 -4.77
C PHE A 458 26.73 -10.75 -3.76
N THR A 459 25.82 -11.65 -3.41
CA THR A 459 26.16 -12.84 -2.60
C THR A 459 26.86 -13.92 -3.39
N LEU A 460 27.00 -13.78 -4.71
CA LEU A 460 27.70 -14.76 -5.54
C LEU A 460 29.17 -14.87 -5.16
N PRO A 461 29.73 -16.09 -4.99
CA PRO A 461 31.06 -16.28 -4.40
C PRO A 461 32.21 -15.60 -5.17
N TRP A 462 32.03 -15.38 -6.47
CA TRP A 462 33.04 -14.71 -7.31
C TRP A 462 32.89 -13.18 -7.36
N ASP A 463 31.84 -12.63 -6.72
CA ASP A 463 31.70 -11.17 -6.65
C ASP A 463 32.53 -10.64 -5.48
N PRO A 464 33.52 -9.76 -5.72
CA PRO A 464 34.37 -9.24 -4.64
C PRO A 464 33.56 -8.52 -3.55
N ARG A 465 32.43 -7.90 -3.93
CA ARG A 465 31.52 -7.19 -3.01
C ARG A 465 30.85 -8.10 -1.99
N ALA A 466 30.88 -9.40 -2.18
CA ALA A 466 30.39 -10.36 -1.19
C ALA A 466 31.13 -10.24 0.15
N THR A 467 32.41 -9.82 0.13
CA THR A 467 33.32 -9.85 1.31
C THR A 467 34.16 -8.60 1.52
N ASP A 468 34.15 -7.62 0.59
CA ASP A 468 35.03 -6.44 0.65
C ASP A 468 34.53 -5.32 1.58
N GLY A 469 33.32 -5.49 2.18
CA GLY A 469 32.71 -4.52 3.10
C GLY A 469 32.05 -3.33 2.42
N SER A 470 31.89 -3.36 1.08
CA SER A 470 31.18 -2.30 0.35
C SER A 470 29.68 -2.27 0.71
N GLU A 471 29.09 -1.09 0.67
CA GLU A 471 27.63 -0.93 0.77
C GLU A 471 26.94 -1.44 -0.50
N TRP A 472 25.88 -2.23 -0.31
CA TRP A 472 25.08 -2.74 -1.42
C TRP A 472 23.87 -1.85 -1.68
N PRO A 473 23.57 -1.51 -2.95
CA PRO A 473 22.24 -1.01 -3.28
C PRO A 473 21.20 -2.11 -2.97
N GLU A 474 19.98 -1.73 -2.67
CA GLU A 474 18.93 -2.73 -2.54
C GLU A 474 18.72 -3.45 -3.88
N GLY A 475 18.60 -4.78 -3.82
CA GLY A 475 18.17 -5.64 -4.92
C GLY A 475 16.74 -6.12 -4.65
N GLY A 476 15.93 -6.24 -5.70
CA GLY A 476 14.56 -6.68 -5.50
C GLY A 476 13.89 -7.20 -6.77
N GLY A 477 12.76 -7.87 -6.58
CA GLY A 477 12.05 -8.44 -7.71
C GLY A 477 10.72 -9.10 -7.34
N ILE A 478 10.15 -9.73 -8.34
CA ILE A 478 8.87 -10.44 -8.26
C ILE A 478 9.05 -11.83 -8.85
N ILE A 479 8.55 -12.84 -8.15
CA ILE A 479 8.37 -14.20 -8.67
C ILE A 479 6.88 -14.43 -8.88
N ILE A 480 6.49 -14.91 -10.06
CA ILE A 480 5.13 -15.34 -10.37
C ILE A 480 5.16 -16.81 -10.79
N LYS A 481 4.46 -17.67 -10.06
CA LYS A 481 4.25 -19.06 -10.46
C LYS A 481 3.18 -19.14 -11.54
N LEU A 482 3.55 -19.57 -12.75
CA LEU A 482 2.63 -19.77 -13.86
C LEU A 482 1.96 -21.14 -13.82
N ALA A 483 2.75 -22.16 -13.48
CA ALA A 483 2.35 -23.56 -13.33
C ALA A 483 3.40 -24.29 -12.47
N ASP A 484 3.23 -25.59 -12.26
CA ASP A 484 4.26 -26.39 -11.58
C ASP A 484 5.58 -26.34 -12.35
N MET A 485 6.66 -26.00 -11.63
CA MET A 485 8.02 -25.84 -12.18
C MET A 485 8.12 -24.81 -13.33
N ASP A 486 7.28 -23.76 -13.28
CA ASP A 486 7.18 -22.77 -14.34
C ASP A 486 6.98 -21.38 -13.73
N TYR A 487 7.98 -20.49 -13.87
CA TYR A 487 8.04 -19.23 -13.13
C TYR A 487 8.42 -18.06 -14.03
N ILE A 488 7.82 -16.90 -13.75
CA ILE A 488 8.38 -15.61 -14.14
C ILE A 488 9.20 -15.07 -12.95
N ILE A 489 10.41 -14.59 -13.26
CA ILE A 489 11.28 -13.89 -12.31
C ILE A 489 11.63 -12.56 -12.94
N ALA A 490 11.23 -11.48 -12.28
CA ALA A 490 11.48 -10.13 -12.77
C ALA A 490 12.11 -9.28 -11.66
N GLY A 491 13.06 -8.42 -11.99
CA GLY A 491 13.68 -7.59 -10.96
C GLY A 491 14.98 -6.94 -11.35
N ASN A 492 15.74 -6.56 -10.32
CA ASN A 492 17.07 -5.94 -10.40
C ASN A 492 17.93 -6.44 -9.23
N GLY A 493 19.14 -6.89 -9.49
CA GLY A 493 20.10 -7.27 -8.45
C GLY A 493 19.75 -8.55 -7.68
N ILE A 494 19.15 -9.55 -8.32
CA ILE A 494 18.71 -10.79 -7.68
C ILE A 494 19.27 -12.04 -8.35
N VAL A 495 19.41 -13.11 -7.56
CA VAL A 495 19.72 -14.46 -8.03
C VAL A 495 18.78 -15.45 -7.37
N VAL A 496 18.29 -16.43 -8.13
CA VAL A 496 17.37 -17.47 -7.66
C VAL A 496 17.90 -18.84 -8.06
N GLU A 497 18.16 -19.68 -7.05
CA GLU A 497 18.55 -21.07 -7.19
C GLU A 497 17.36 -21.97 -6.90
N PHE A 498 17.36 -23.15 -7.49
CA PHE A 498 16.28 -24.12 -7.40
C PHE A 498 16.81 -25.49 -6.95
N ALA A 499 16.11 -26.10 -6.00
CA ALA A 499 16.36 -27.44 -5.55
C ALA A 499 15.02 -28.14 -5.26
N THR A 500 15.00 -29.48 -5.27
CA THR A 500 13.89 -30.18 -4.62
C THR A 500 14.03 -30.10 -3.10
N ASN A 501 12.92 -30.33 -2.36
CA ASN A 501 12.98 -30.37 -0.90
C ASN A 501 13.95 -31.50 -0.44
N SER A 502 13.98 -32.62 -1.15
CA SER A 502 14.93 -33.72 -0.89
C SER A 502 16.40 -33.31 -1.06
N GLU A 503 16.70 -32.45 -2.05
CA GLU A 503 18.06 -31.89 -2.20
C GLU A 503 18.40 -30.98 -1.03
N LYS A 504 17.48 -30.12 -0.59
CA LYS A 504 17.70 -29.20 0.54
C LYS A 504 17.90 -29.95 1.87
N GLU A 505 17.13 -30.96 2.12
CA GLU A 505 17.27 -31.81 3.33
C GLU A 505 18.59 -32.57 3.39
N GLN A 506 19.14 -32.92 2.21
CA GLN A 506 20.38 -33.68 2.07
C GLN A 506 21.58 -32.83 1.65
N GLU A 507 21.42 -31.47 1.71
CA GLU A 507 22.48 -30.56 1.32
C GLU A 507 23.68 -30.63 2.26
N GLU A 508 24.81 -31.12 1.72
CA GLU A 508 26.08 -31.09 2.42
C GLU A 508 26.59 -29.64 2.48
N LYS A 509 27.19 -29.25 3.61
CA LYS A 509 27.89 -27.97 3.71
C LYS A 509 29.08 -27.95 2.76
N LYS A 510 28.92 -27.38 1.59
CA LYS A 510 30.02 -27.19 0.62
C LYS A 510 30.74 -25.89 0.93
N ILE A 511 32.06 -25.95 1.07
CA ILE A 511 32.91 -24.77 1.05
C ILE A 511 33.24 -24.51 -0.42
N LEU A 512 32.76 -23.39 -0.94
CA LEU A 512 33.02 -22.97 -2.31
C LEU A 512 34.29 -22.13 -2.39
N GLY A 513 35.09 -22.31 -3.44
CA GLY A 513 36.20 -21.42 -3.77
C GLY A 513 35.70 -20.09 -4.36
N GLU A 514 36.62 -19.15 -4.55
CA GLU A 514 36.35 -17.85 -5.17
C GLU A 514 35.75 -17.96 -6.58
N ASP A 515 36.00 -19.08 -7.27
CA ASP A 515 35.44 -19.43 -8.58
C ASP A 515 34.03 -20.01 -8.52
N GLY A 516 33.44 -20.16 -7.33
CA GLY A 516 32.11 -20.75 -7.11
C GLY A 516 32.06 -22.28 -7.20
N PHE A 517 33.21 -22.97 -7.33
CA PHE A 517 33.30 -24.43 -7.31
C PHE A 517 33.70 -24.94 -5.92
N ALA A 518 33.27 -26.19 -5.60
CA ALA A 518 33.67 -26.83 -4.36
C ALA A 518 35.19 -27.00 -4.31
N GLN A 519 35.82 -26.56 -3.20
CA GLN A 519 37.25 -26.75 -3.00
C GLN A 519 37.59 -28.23 -2.84
N LYS A 520 38.55 -28.75 -3.62
CA LYS A 520 39.13 -30.08 -3.45
C LYS A 520 39.84 -30.16 -2.10
N GLY A 521 39.52 -31.16 -1.30
CA GLY A 521 40.28 -31.55 -0.12
C GLY A 521 39.63 -31.26 1.24
N GLN A 522 38.46 -30.71 1.31
CA GLN A 522 37.76 -30.49 2.59
C GLN A 522 36.71 -31.58 2.93
N ASN A 523 36.54 -32.59 2.08
CA ASN A 523 35.80 -33.82 2.40
C ASN A 523 36.68 -34.89 3.07
N THR A 524 37.67 -34.51 3.87
CA THR A 524 38.59 -35.44 4.50
C THR A 524 38.05 -36.12 5.75
N ASP A 525 36.89 -35.73 6.26
CA ASP A 525 36.27 -36.42 7.39
C ASP A 525 35.55 -37.74 7.00
N SER A 526 35.54 -38.10 5.71
CA SER A 526 34.86 -39.29 5.21
C SER A 526 35.74 -40.56 5.20
N GLN A 527 36.84 -40.60 5.92
CA GLN A 527 37.72 -41.78 5.85
C GLN A 527 37.15 -43.07 6.49
N ASN A 528 36.02 -43.06 7.20
CA ASN A 528 35.53 -44.24 7.88
C ASN A 528 33.99 -44.46 7.91
N GLY A 529 33.20 -43.79 7.11
CA GLY A 529 31.76 -44.02 7.03
C GLY A 529 31.23 -43.97 5.61
N ALA A 530 30.41 -44.97 5.20
CA ALA A 530 29.67 -44.89 3.95
C ALA A 530 28.76 -43.66 3.99
N GLN A 531 29.04 -42.67 3.15
CA GLN A 531 28.14 -41.52 2.99
C GLN A 531 26.75 -42.03 2.60
N PRO A 532 25.67 -41.54 3.22
CA PRO A 532 24.33 -41.92 2.83
C PRO A 532 24.12 -41.59 1.34
N LYS A 533 23.61 -42.56 0.59
CA LYS A 533 23.28 -42.36 -0.82
C LYS A 533 22.18 -41.32 -0.91
N PHE A 534 22.32 -40.36 -1.83
CA PHE A 534 21.26 -39.41 -2.14
C PHE A 534 19.96 -40.15 -2.51
N LYS A 535 18.84 -39.68 -1.95
CA LYS A 535 17.50 -40.25 -2.18
C LYS A 535 16.58 -39.11 -2.67
N GLY A 536 15.82 -39.42 -3.70
CA GLY A 536 14.87 -38.49 -4.29
C GLY A 536 15.30 -38.03 -5.68
N MET A 537 14.60 -37.05 -6.20
CA MET A 537 14.91 -36.46 -7.50
C MET A 537 15.55 -35.09 -7.29
N ARG A 538 16.34 -34.66 -8.25
CA ARG A 538 16.95 -33.32 -8.28
C ARG A 538 16.15 -32.36 -9.18
N ALA A 539 16.23 -31.08 -8.90
CA ALA A 539 15.73 -30.05 -9.79
C ALA A 539 16.84 -29.60 -10.75
N GLY A 540 16.47 -29.44 -12.02
CA GLY A 540 17.32 -28.86 -13.07
C GLY A 540 16.60 -27.72 -13.76
N ILE A 541 17.38 -26.75 -14.26
CA ILE A 541 16.85 -25.67 -15.09
C ILE A 541 16.82 -26.15 -16.54
N GLY A 542 15.62 -26.25 -17.12
CA GLY A 542 15.42 -26.59 -18.54
C GLY A 542 15.81 -25.40 -19.42
N TYR A 543 15.33 -24.21 -19.08
CA TYR A 543 15.75 -22.99 -19.70
C TYR A 543 15.51 -21.75 -18.81
N VAL A 544 16.27 -20.71 -19.09
CA VAL A 544 16.08 -19.34 -18.65
C VAL A 544 15.97 -18.49 -19.92
N ASP A 545 14.80 -17.95 -20.17
CA ASP A 545 14.56 -17.10 -21.34
C ASP A 545 14.21 -15.67 -20.88
N GLU A 546 14.90 -14.68 -21.42
CA GLU A 546 14.43 -13.29 -21.33
C GLU A 546 13.20 -13.13 -22.23
N VAL A 547 12.13 -12.60 -21.65
CA VAL A 547 10.83 -12.47 -22.32
C VAL A 547 10.26 -11.06 -22.15
N ALA A 548 9.40 -10.69 -23.09
CA ALA A 548 8.47 -9.59 -22.97
C ALA A 548 7.06 -10.14 -22.71
N ILE A 549 6.21 -9.36 -22.05
CA ILE A 549 4.81 -9.73 -21.77
C ILE A 549 3.88 -8.86 -22.60
N ASN A 550 3.07 -9.51 -23.44
CA ASN A 550 2.07 -8.83 -24.24
C ASN A 550 0.88 -8.37 -23.35
N LYS A 551 0.08 -7.42 -23.85
CA LYS A 551 -1.11 -6.90 -23.15
C LYS A 551 -2.15 -7.96 -22.78
N ASP A 552 -2.17 -9.09 -23.47
CA ASP A 552 -3.02 -10.26 -23.19
C ASP A 552 -2.40 -11.24 -22.17
N GLY A 553 -1.20 -10.95 -21.66
CA GLY A 553 -0.45 -11.79 -20.73
C GLY A 553 0.32 -12.94 -21.38
N THR A 554 0.37 -13.04 -22.71
CA THR A 554 1.19 -14.02 -23.42
C THR A 554 2.67 -13.60 -23.42
N LEU A 555 3.57 -14.60 -23.38
CA LEU A 555 5.01 -14.36 -23.34
C LEU A 555 5.56 -14.26 -24.76
N LYS A 556 6.39 -13.26 -25.02
CA LYS A 556 7.16 -13.09 -26.23
C LYS A 556 8.63 -13.36 -25.92
N TYR A 557 9.18 -14.42 -26.51
CA TYR A 557 10.59 -14.78 -26.41
C TYR A 557 11.47 -13.65 -26.98
N LEU A 558 12.53 -13.29 -26.24
CA LEU A 558 13.56 -12.36 -26.67
C LEU A 558 14.88 -13.07 -26.91
N ARG A 559 15.40 -13.77 -25.91
CA ARG A 559 16.64 -14.54 -26.01
C ARG A 559 16.74 -15.60 -24.90
N ARG A 560 17.64 -16.58 -25.08
CA ARG A 560 17.96 -17.58 -24.08
C ARG A 560 19.20 -17.20 -23.28
N GLU A 561 19.11 -17.32 -21.95
CA GLU A 561 20.19 -16.99 -21.01
C GLU A 561 20.76 -18.21 -20.27
N ASN A 562 20.82 -19.40 -20.90
CA ASN A 562 21.35 -20.64 -20.31
C ASN A 562 22.88 -20.67 -20.20
N GLY A 563 23.60 -19.68 -20.71
CA GLY A 563 25.06 -19.58 -20.70
C GLY A 563 25.61 -18.92 -19.44
N ASP A 564 26.46 -17.92 -19.62
CA ASP A 564 27.14 -17.21 -18.53
C ASP A 564 26.19 -16.50 -17.58
N GLN A 565 25.05 -16.03 -18.09
CA GLN A 565 24.03 -15.32 -17.30
C GLN A 565 23.42 -16.22 -16.23
N SER A 566 23.23 -17.51 -16.52
CA SER A 566 22.69 -18.52 -15.58
C SER A 566 23.76 -19.41 -14.95
N HIS A 567 25.05 -19.10 -15.18
CA HIS A 567 26.18 -19.94 -14.77
C HIS A 567 25.96 -21.39 -15.25
N GLN A 568 25.70 -21.56 -16.55
CA GLN A 568 25.39 -22.81 -17.23
C GLN A 568 24.24 -23.60 -16.56
N GLY A 569 23.13 -22.91 -16.26
CA GLY A 569 21.90 -23.51 -15.73
C GLY A 569 21.91 -23.81 -14.23
N ARG A 570 22.75 -23.12 -13.43
CA ARG A 570 22.76 -23.28 -11.98
C ARG A 570 21.77 -22.36 -11.27
N HIS A 571 21.47 -21.20 -11.86
CA HIS A 571 20.54 -20.23 -11.28
C HIS A 571 19.89 -19.34 -12.36
N ALA A 572 18.82 -18.64 -12.01
CA ALA A 572 18.35 -17.47 -12.73
C ALA A 572 18.95 -16.23 -12.07
N ARG A 573 19.51 -15.29 -12.87
CA ARG A 573 20.23 -14.12 -12.35
C ARG A 573 19.88 -12.87 -13.13
N ILE A 574 19.67 -11.78 -12.40
CA ILE A 574 19.55 -10.43 -12.92
C ILE A 574 20.55 -9.57 -12.17
N SER A 575 21.49 -8.93 -12.91
CA SER A 575 22.55 -8.14 -12.32
C SER A 575 22.02 -6.83 -11.72
N VAL A 576 22.76 -6.28 -10.76
CA VAL A 576 22.47 -4.93 -10.24
C VAL A 576 22.59 -3.91 -11.38
N GLY A 577 21.59 -3.05 -11.51
CA GLY A 577 21.48 -2.05 -12.59
C GLY A 577 20.80 -2.54 -13.87
N GLU A 578 20.40 -3.82 -13.93
CA GLU A 578 19.60 -4.38 -15.01
C GLU A 578 18.16 -4.64 -14.53
N TYR A 579 17.18 -4.27 -15.36
CA TYR A 579 15.77 -4.64 -15.15
C TYR A 579 15.37 -5.63 -16.23
N LYS A 580 15.02 -6.86 -15.86
CA LYS A 580 14.69 -7.95 -16.77
C LYS A 580 13.51 -8.76 -16.30
N ILE A 581 12.84 -9.40 -17.25
CA ILE A 581 11.80 -10.41 -17.03
C ILE A 581 12.29 -11.73 -17.59
N LEU A 582 12.46 -12.72 -16.72
CA LEU A 582 12.94 -14.05 -17.08
C LEU A 582 11.80 -15.06 -16.95
N HIS A 583 11.64 -15.92 -17.95
CA HIS A 583 10.81 -17.10 -17.91
C HIS A 583 11.69 -18.32 -17.61
N VAL A 584 11.44 -18.97 -16.51
CA VAL A 584 12.25 -20.09 -16.02
C VAL A 584 11.41 -21.36 -15.99
N LYS A 585 11.85 -22.38 -16.74
CA LYS A 585 11.24 -23.70 -16.74
C LYS A 585 12.17 -24.69 -16.07
N LEU A 586 11.67 -25.42 -15.08
CA LEU A 586 12.40 -26.47 -14.39
C LEU A 586 11.98 -27.86 -14.88
N TYR A 587 12.83 -28.86 -14.59
CA TYR A 587 12.54 -30.29 -14.74
C TYR A 587 13.14 -31.08 -13.56
N LYS A 588 12.71 -32.30 -13.38
CA LYS A 588 13.28 -33.23 -12.37
C LYS A 588 14.03 -34.38 -13.04
N TYR A 589 15.10 -34.82 -12.42
CA TYR A 589 15.90 -35.93 -12.88
C TYR A 589 16.48 -36.73 -11.71
#